data_6e6cfe732d8e16883613e67892815ea8
#
_entry.id   6e6cfe732d8e16883613e67892815ea8
#
_cell.length_a   1.000
_cell.length_b   1.000
_cell.length_c   1.000
_cell.angle_alpha   90.00
_cell.angle_beta   90.00
_cell.angle_gamma   90.00
#
_symmetry.space_group_name_H-M   'P 1'
#
loop_
_entity.id
_entity.type
_entity.pdbx_description
1 polymer ?
#
loop_
_entity_poly.entity_id
_entity_poly.type
_entity_poly.pdbx_seq_one_letter_code
_entity_poly.pdbx_strand_id
1 'polypeptide(L)'
;MNRRALLTGTASLCAALAGCTSDDATDDGTETTTTASTPTPTPPEPRLVDNSLSPRHDPECPQGGAAQASYISVGVLVEGCLWGANGCAIARLGRATYDPESDVASLLVETVEDRDPDEACTEALKPVGYEARLQFENGLPGELVVEHDDVDGRREIARIDFDDA
;
A
#
# COMPACT_ATOMS: atom_id res chain seq x y z
N MET A 1 -31.58 -1.57 -18.59
CA MET A 1 -31.36 -1.07 -19.97
C MET A 1 -29.90 -1.31 -20.31
N ASN A 2 -29.68 -2.29 -21.18
CA ASN A 2 -28.34 -2.77 -21.58
C ASN A 2 -27.77 -1.84 -22.66
N ARG A 3 -26.52 -1.42 -22.52
CA ARG A 3 -25.70 -0.96 -23.65
C ARG A 3 -24.31 -1.58 -23.58
N ARG A 4 -24.20 -2.72 -24.26
CA ARG A 4 -22.92 -3.28 -24.68
C ARG A 4 -22.38 -2.41 -25.83
N ALA A 5 -21.16 -1.93 -25.73
CA ALA A 5 -20.40 -1.43 -26.85
C ALA A 5 -19.17 -2.33 -27.03
N LEU A 6 -19.18 -3.09 -28.11
CA LEU A 6 -18.07 -3.84 -28.66
C LEU A 6 -17.19 -2.86 -29.42
N LEU A 7 -15.90 -2.80 -29.13
CA LEU A 7 -14.91 -2.18 -30.00
C LEU A 7 -13.85 -3.24 -30.35
N THR A 8 -13.99 -3.77 -31.56
CA THR A 8 -12.99 -4.51 -32.34
C THR A 8 -12.04 -3.51 -32.96
N GLY A 9 -10.75 -3.79 -33.00
CA GLY A 9 -9.82 -2.98 -33.77
C GLY A 9 -8.36 -3.39 -33.61
N THR A 10 -7.94 -4.19 -34.51
CA THR A 10 -6.81 -4.18 -35.46
C THR A 10 -5.41 -4.45 -34.93
N ALA A 11 -4.95 -5.65 -35.31
CA ALA A 11 -3.55 -6.08 -35.32
C ALA A 11 -2.75 -5.28 -36.37
N SER A 12 -1.58 -4.79 -35.99
CA SER A 12 -0.53 -4.34 -36.92
C SER A 12 0.68 -5.24 -36.79
N LEU A 13 0.89 -6.03 -37.82
CA LEU A 13 2.15 -6.74 -38.12
C LEU A 13 3.15 -5.72 -38.67
N CYS A 14 4.33 -5.60 -38.05
CA CYS A 14 5.52 -5.03 -38.65
C CYS A 14 6.54 -6.14 -38.90
N ALA A 15 6.77 -6.41 -40.19
CA ALA A 15 7.73 -7.40 -40.69
C ALA A 15 9.16 -6.89 -40.50
N ALA A 16 10.01 -7.76 -40.01
CA ALA A 16 11.46 -7.61 -39.97
C ALA A 16 12.04 -7.85 -41.36
N LEU A 17 12.86 -6.93 -41.84
CA LEU A 17 13.74 -7.15 -43.00
C LEU A 17 15.16 -7.43 -42.48
N ALA A 18 15.54 -8.68 -42.58
CA ALA A 18 16.91 -9.12 -42.49
C ALA A 18 17.61 -8.84 -43.84
N GLY A 19 18.66 -8.06 -43.81
CA GLY A 19 19.57 -7.86 -44.93
C GLY A 19 20.99 -8.26 -44.54
N CYS A 20 21.41 -9.47 -44.85
CA CYS A 20 22.81 -9.84 -44.96
C CYS A 20 23.25 -9.66 -46.40
N THR A 21 24.25 -8.85 -46.64
CA THR A 21 25.09 -8.95 -47.83
C THR A 21 26.57 -9.02 -47.38
N SER A 22 27.17 -10.15 -47.66
CA SER A 22 28.61 -10.33 -47.63
C SER A 22 29.19 -9.67 -48.88
N ASP A 23 30.33 -9.01 -48.76
CA ASP A 23 31.51 -9.27 -49.58
C ASP A 23 32.65 -8.29 -49.23
N ASP A 24 33.77 -8.94 -49.06
CA ASP A 24 35.17 -8.62 -49.44
C ASP A 24 36.00 -7.61 -48.66
N ALA A 25 36.99 -8.22 -48.04
CA ALA A 25 38.33 -7.83 -47.65
C ALA A 25 38.81 -6.39 -47.82
N THR A 26 39.22 -5.76 -46.75
CA THR A 26 40.60 -5.20 -46.62
C THR A 26 40.86 -4.89 -45.13
N ASP A 27 41.98 -5.44 -44.69
CA ASP A 27 42.64 -5.26 -43.40
C ASP A 27 42.90 -3.76 -43.11
N ASP A 28 42.29 -3.27 -42.04
CA ASP A 28 42.86 -2.16 -41.25
C ASP A 28 42.30 -2.20 -39.82
N GLY A 29 43.23 -2.36 -38.86
CA GLY A 29 42.93 -2.56 -37.45
C GLY A 29 42.22 -1.37 -36.81
N THR A 30 40.90 -1.44 -36.71
CA THR A 30 40.14 -0.57 -35.86
C THR A 30 39.68 -1.36 -34.63
N GLU A 31 40.33 -1.08 -33.53
CA GLU A 31 39.88 -1.54 -32.21
C GLU A 31 38.45 -1.11 -31.99
N THR A 32 37.54 -2.05 -32.11
CA THR A 32 36.16 -1.86 -31.70
C THR A 32 36.13 -1.71 -30.19
N THR A 33 36.19 -0.49 -29.71
CA THR A 33 35.91 -0.17 -28.31
C THR A 33 34.44 -0.53 -28.04
N THR A 34 34.22 -1.74 -27.55
CA THR A 34 32.94 -2.14 -26.98
C THR A 34 32.69 -1.25 -25.76
N THR A 35 31.93 -0.19 -25.95
CA THR A 35 31.46 0.63 -24.83
C THR A 35 30.56 -0.26 -23.99
N ALA A 36 31.11 -0.81 -22.92
CA ALA A 36 30.33 -1.51 -21.92
C ALA A 36 29.33 -0.51 -21.35
N SER A 37 28.05 -0.69 -21.66
CA SER A 37 26.96 0.07 -21.05
C SER A 37 27.03 -0.19 -19.55
N THR A 38 27.42 0.81 -18.78
CA THR A 38 27.35 0.76 -17.31
C THR A 38 25.89 0.53 -16.95
N PRO A 39 25.52 -0.52 -16.21
CA PRO A 39 24.15 -0.72 -15.78
C PRO A 39 23.70 0.49 -14.98
N THR A 40 22.59 1.10 -15.39
CA THR A 40 21.96 2.15 -14.61
C THR A 40 21.56 1.55 -13.27
N PRO A 41 21.98 2.12 -12.13
CA PRO A 41 21.59 1.59 -10.83
C PRO A 41 20.05 1.61 -10.74
N THR A 42 19.47 0.46 -10.39
CA THR A 42 18.05 0.37 -10.07
C THR A 42 17.78 1.27 -8.86
N PRO A 43 16.76 2.13 -8.89
CA PRO A 43 16.38 2.90 -7.71
C PRO A 43 16.13 1.96 -6.53
N PRO A 44 16.53 2.33 -5.32
CA PRO A 44 16.22 1.52 -4.15
C PRO A 44 14.70 1.45 -3.94
N GLU A 45 14.21 0.27 -3.59
CA GLU A 45 12.79 0.01 -3.35
C GLU A 45 12.33 0.62 -2.02
N PRO A 46 11.04 1.00 -1.89
CA PRO A 46 10.46 1.44 -0.63
C PRO A 46 10.67 0.39 0.47
N ARG A 47 10.85 0.87 1.69
CA ARG A 47 11.00 0.00 2.87
C ARG A 47 10.30 0.62 4.07
N LEU A 48 9.38 -0.11 4.68
CA LEU A 48 8.77 0.28 5.95
C LEU A 48 9.83 0.19 7.06
N VAL A 49 10.11 1.31 7.73
CA VAL A 49 11.17 1.42 8.75
C VAL A 49 10.64 1.66 10.13
N ASP A 50 9.45 2.28 10.26
CA ASP A 50 8.81 2.51 11.55
C ASP A 50 7.30 2.55 11.40
N ASN A 51 6.59 2.23 12.48
CA ASN A 51 5.15 2.34 12.56
C ASN A 51 4.71 2.65 13.99
N SER A 52 3.64 3.41 14.12
CA SER A 52 3.05 3.75 15.41
C SER A 52 1.55 3.93 15.30
N LEU A 53 0.84 3.76 16.41
CA LEU A 53 -0.58 4.03 16.52
C LEU A 53 -0.83 4.85 17.78
N SER A 54 -1.65 5.88 17.65
CA SER A 54 -2.11 6.74 18.74
C SER A 54 -3.62 6.78 18.79
N PRO A 55 -4.24 6.82 19.99
CA PRO A 55 -5.67 6.94 20.10
C PRO A 55 -6.15 8.33 19.65
N ARG A 56 -7.34 8.38 19.05
CA ARG A 56 -8.09 9.62 18.79
C ARG A 56 -9.34 9.64 19.65
N HIS A 57 -9.62 10.80 20.22
CA HIS A 57 -10.81 11.00 21.05
C HIS A 57 -12.00 11.37 20.17
N ASP A 58 -13.20 10.95 20.60
CA ASP A 58 -14.50 11.30 20.01
C ASP A 58 -14.59 11.15 18.48
N PRO A 59 -14.30 9.97 17.93
CA PRO A 59 -14.42 9.75 16.51
C PRO A 59 -15.89 9.74 16.08
N GLU A 60 -16.22 10.45 15.00
CA GLU A 60 -17.45 10.19 14.24
C GLU A 60 -17.28 8.89 13.47
N CYS A 61 -17.79 7.78 14.02
CA CYS A 61 -17.57 6.46 13.48
C CYS A 61 -18.84 5.90 12.85
N PRO A 62 -18.86 5.69 11.52
CA PRO A 62 -20.00 5.03 10.87
C PRO A 62 -20.09 3.57 11.30
N GLN A 63 -21.25 2.95 11.08
CA GLN A 63 -21.38 1.51 11.23
C GLN A 63 -20.42 0.80 10.29
N GLY A 64 -19.71 -0.21 10.82
CA GLY A 64 -18.67 -0.92 10.08
C GLY A 64 -17.30 -0.24 10.10
N GLY A 65 -17.13 0.89 10.80
CA GLY A 65 -15.86 1.59 10.87
C GLY A 65 -15.52 2.40 9.62
N ALA A 66 -14.41 3.12 9.66
CA ALA A 66 -13.87 3.86 8.52
C ALA A 66 -12.35 4.02 8.64
N ALA A 67 -11.68 4.19 7.51
CA ALA A 67 -10.28 4.60 7.45
C ALA A 67 -10.04 5.48 6.23
N GLN A 68 -9.13 6.44 6.37
CA GLN A 68 -8.62 7.27 5.29
C GLN A 68 -7.12 7.44 5.48
N ALA A 69 -6.40 7.61 4.38
CA ALA A 69 -4.97 7.83 4.41
C ALA A 69 -4.57 9.10 3.68
N SER A 70 -3.47 9.69 4.11
CA SER A 70 -2.86 10.84 3.47
C SER A 70 -1.34 10.74 3.53
N TYR A 71 -0.67 11.34 2.53
CA TYR A 71 0.78 11.43 2.53
C TYR A 71 1.28 12.43 3.56
N ILE A 72 2.36 12.06 4.22
CA ILE A 72 3.19 12.96 5.02
C ILE A 72 4.62 12.92 4.46
N SER A 73 5.47 13.85 4.89
CA SER A 73 6.81 14.05 4.31
C SER A 73 7.70 12.80 4.24
N VAL A 74 7.48 11.81 5.09
CA VAL A 74 8.31 10.58 5.20
C VAL A 74 7.47 9.30 5.28
N GLY A 75 6.19 9.34 4.86
CA GLY A 75 5.35 8.15 4.98
C GLY A 75 3.87 8.40 4.75
N VAL A 76 3.06 7.58 5.39
CA VAL A 76 1.60 7.61 5.30
C VAL A 76 1.01 7.80 6.69
N LEU A 77 0.05 8.73 6.79
CA LEU A 77 -0.82 8.93 7.96
C LEU A 77 -2.16 8.28 7.67
N VAL A 78 -2.59 7.38 8.54
CA VAL A 78 -3.91 6.73 8.47
C VAL A 78 -4.73 7.16 9.66
N GLU A 79 -5.89 7.75 9.40
CA GLU A 79 -6.87 8.10 10.41
C GLU A 79 -8.10 7.20 10.25
N GLY A 80 -8.58 6.65 11.35
CA GLY A 80 -9.71 5.75 11.27
C GLY A 80 -10.45 5.56 12.59
N CYS A 81 -11.53 4.79 12.50
CA CYS A 81 -12.28 4.35 13.67
C CYS A 81 -12.88 2.97 13.44
N LEU A 82 -13.06 2.24 14.53
CA LEU A 82 -13.61 0.89 14.58
C LEU A 82 -14.44 0.73 15.86
N TRP A 83 -15.19 -0.37 15.97
CA TRP A 83 -16.11 -0.56 17.09
C TRP A 83 -15.56 -1.57 18.11
N GLY A 84 -15.43 -1.13 19.34
CA GLY A 84 -15.09 -1.97 20.49
C GLY A 84 -16.32 -2.60 21.13
N ALA A 85 -16.15 -3.78 21.70
CA ALA A 85 -17.22 -4.57 22.30
C ALA A 85 -17.77 -3.95 23.61
N ASN A 86 -17.01 -3.08 24.26
CA ASN A 86 -17.35 -2.49 25.54
C ASN A 86 -16.66 -1.15 25.77
N GLY A 87 -16.96 -0.50 26.90
CA GLY A 87 -16.40 0.81 27.25
C GLY A 87 -14.89 0.87 27.51
N CYS A 88 -14.25 -0.29 27.73
CA CYS A 88 -12.81 -0.38 27.95
C CYS A 88 -12.02 -0.73 26.68
N ALA A 89 -12.70 -0.82 25.52
CA ALA A 89 -12.03 -1.10 24.26
C ALA A 89 -11.12 0.06 23.85
N ILE A 90 -9.94 -0.30 23.34
CA ILE A 90 -8.98 0.60 22.72
C ILE A 90 -8.56 0.06 21.35
N ALA A 91 -8.08 0.94 20.48
CA ALA A 91 -7.43 0.54 19.24
C ALA A 91 -5.97 0.14 19.52
N ARG A 92 -5.54 -0.95 18.91
CA ARG A 92 -4.18 -1.44 18.93
C ARG A 92 -3.69 -1.74 17.52
N LEU A 93 -2.42 -1.46 17.26
CA LEU A 93 -1.77 -1.89 16.04
C LEU A 93 -1.55 -3.41 16.10
N GLY A 94 -2.26 -4.14 15.27
CA GLY A 94 -2.11 -5.58 15.15
C GLY A 94 -0.93 -5.95 14.26
N ARG A 95 -0.80 -5.28 13.12
CA ARG A 95 0.29 -5.51 12.17
C ARG A 95 0.46 -4.32 11.23
N ALA A 96 1.72 -4.02 10.85
CA ALA A 96 2.06 -3.18 9.72
C ALA A 96 3.16 -3.89 8.92
N THR A 97 2.97 -4.05 7.62
CA THR A 97 3.91 -4.73 6.72
C THR A 97 3.95 -4.04 5.37
N TYR A 98 5.03 -4.26 4.64
CA TYR A 98 5.18 -3.88 3.24
C TYR A 98 5.70 -5.06 2.45
N ASP A 99 5.08 -5.33 1.31
CA ASP A 99 5.47 -6.34 0.36
C ASP A 99 6.04 -5.67 -0.89
N PRO A 100 7.36 -5.78 -1.14
CA PRO A 100 7.99 -5.15 -2.30
C PRO A 100 7.65 -5.82 -3.64
N GLU A 101 7.19 -7.08 -3.64
CA GLU A 101 6.84 -7.78 -4.89
C GLU A 101 5.52 -7.25 -5.47
N SER A 102 4.59 -6.89 -4.61
CA SER A 102 3.29 -6.34 -4.99
C SER A 102 3.20 -4.82 -4.83
N ASP A 103 4.21 -4.17 -4.23
CA ASP A 103 4.24 -2.76 -3.85
C ASP A 103 3.08 -2.33 -2.95
N VAL A 104 2.68 -3.23 -2.03
CA VAL A 104 1.53 -3.05 -1.15
C VAL A 104 1.95 -2.95 0.32
N ALA A 105 1.55 -1.87 0.97
CA ALA A 105 1.57 -1.77 2.42
C ALA A 105 0.26 -2.31 3.00
N SER A 106 0.34 -3.01 4.13
CA SER A 106 -0.83 -3.53 4.86
C SER A 106 -0.79 -3.06 6.30
N LEU A 107 -1.91 -2.51 6.76
CA LEU A 107 -2.12 -2.07 8.13
C LEU A 107 -3.32 -2.81 8.72
N LEU A 108 -3.11 -3.55 9.80
CA LEU A 108 -4.17 -4.15 10.61
C LEU A 108 -4.30 -3.39 11.93
N VAL A 109 -5.49 -2.87 12.18
CA VAL A 109 -5.86 -2.27 13.46
C VAL A 109 -6.95 -3.14 14.10
N GLU A 110 -6.74 -3.48 15.37
CA GLU A 110 -7.65 -4.33 16.13
C GLU A 110 -8.17 -3.63 17.37
N THR A 111 -9.35 -4.02 17.86
CA THR A 111 -9.82 -3.62 19.18
C THR A 111 -9.40 -4.64 20.22
N VAL A 112 -8.88 -4.15 21.33
CA VAL A 112 -8.56 -4.96 22.51
C VAL A 112 -9.17 -4.32 23.74
N GLU A 113 -9.42 -5.11 24.76
CA GLU A 113 -9.86 -4.61 26.04
C GLU A 113 -8.62 -4.20 26.88
N ASP A 114 -8.59 -2.94 27.30
CA ASP A 114 -7.57 -2.39 28.16
C ASP A 114 -8.24 -1.93 29.47
N ARG A 115 -8.09 -2.74 30.52
CA ARG A 115 -8.69 -2.47 31.84
C ARG A 115 -7.85 -3.05 32.96
N ASP A 116 -7.94 -2.41 34.09
CA ASP A 116 -7.43 -2.97 35.35
C ASP A 116 -8.32 -4.15 35.83
N PRO A 117 -7.77 -5.09 36.61
CA PRO A 117 -8.50 -6.28 37.09
C PRO A 117 -9.81 -5.98 37.84
N ASP A 118 -9.91 -4.83 38.48
CA ASP A 118 -11.06 -4.40 39.26
C ASP A 118 -11.93 -3.35 38.54
N GLU A 119 -11.61 -3.01 37.30
CA GLU A 119 -12.36 -2.05 36.51
C GLU A 119 -13.57 -2.70 35.86
N ALA A 120 -14.74 -2.07 36.02
CA ALA A 120 -15.96 -2.48 35.37
C ALA A 120 -16.14 -1.71 34.06
N CYS A 121 -16.24 -2.43 32.94
CA CYS A 121 -16.54 -1.86 31.64
C CYS A 121 -18.05 -1.81 31.39
N THR A 122 -18.52 -0.78 30.70
CA THR A 122 -19.89 -0.76 30.18
C THR A 122 -20.02 -1.80 29.06
N GLU A 123 -21.18 -2.48 28.98
CA GLU A 123 -21.45 -3.48 27.93
C GLU A 123 -21.89 -2.84 26.59
N ALA A 124 -21.88 -1.51 26.50
CA ALA A 124 -22.24 -0.82 25.27
C ALA A 124 -21.07 -0.82 24.28
N LEU A 125 -21.40 -0.97 23.00
CA LEU A 125 -20.42 -0.76 21.92
C LEU A 125 -19.84 0.64 22.01
N LYS A 126 -18.55 0.75 21.80
CA LYS A 126 -17.82 2.01 21.89
C LYS A 126 -17.08 2.29 20.56
N PRO A 127 -17.29 3.47 19.97
CA PRO A 127 -16.44 3.89 18.85
C PRO A 127 -15.03 4.20 19.38
N VAL A 128 -14.02 3.67 18.70
CA VAL A 128 -12.61 3.82 19.05
C VAL A 128 -11.87 4.42 17.88
N GLY A 129 -11.38 5.63 18.03
CA GLY A 129 -10.60 6.32 16.99
C GLY A 129 -9.10 6.05 17.11
N TYR A 130 -8.42 6.10 15.98
CA TYR A 130 -6.97 5.98 15.93
C TYR A 130 -6.35 6.87 14.86
N GLU A 131 -5.06 7.14 15.06
CA GLU A 131 -4.14 7.69 14.08
C GLU A 131 -2.95 6.74 13.99
N ALA A 132 -2.68 6.17 12.83
CA ALA A 132 -1.51 5.34 12.60
C ALA A 132 -0.55 6.04 11.64
N ARG A 133 0.76 5.91 11.90
CA ARG A 133 1.83 6.44 11.06
C ARG A 133 2.69 5.30 10.58
N LEU A 134 2.91 5.24 9.28
CA LEU A 134 3.81 4.32 8.61
C LEU A 134 4.93 5.13 7.99
N GLN A 135 6.18 4.90 8.42
CA GLN A 135 7.35 5.61 7.90
C GLN A 135 8.11 4.72 6.92
N PHE A 136 8.45 5.30 5.79
CA PHE A 136 9.16 4.61 4.71
C PHE A 136 10.50 5.28 4.39
N GLU A 137 11.46 4.48 3.97
CA GLU A 137 12.70 4.90 3.31
C GLU A 137 12.66 4.52 1.83
N ASN A 138 13.33 5.28 0.99
CA ASN A 138 13.52 5.08 -0.44
C ASN A 138 12.25 5.21 -1.30
N GLY A 139 11.18 5.80 -0.78
CA GLY A 139 9.92 5.99 -1.49
C GLY A 139 8.72 5.61 -0.64
N LEU A 140 7.56 5.67 -1.22
CA LEU A 140 6.28 5.30 -0.60
C LEU A 140 5.72 4.08 -1.32
N PRO A 141 4.83 3.29 -0.69
CA PRO A 141 4.18 2.17 -1.34
C PRO A 141 3.24 2.65 -2.46
N GLY A 142 3.04 1.85 -3.49
CA GLY A 142 2.05 2.12 -4.54
C GLY A 142 0.62 1.98 -4.03
N GLU A 143 0.39 1.08 -3.08
CA GLU A 143 -0.93 0.82 -2.50
C GLU A 143 -0.86 0.65 -0.99
N LEU A 144 -1.92 1.07 -0.29
CA LEU A 144 -2.15 0.75 1.12
C LEU A 144 -3.49 0.03 1.30
N VAL A 145 -3.45 -1.11 1.98
CA VAL A 145 -4.63 -1.83 2.46
C VAL A 145 -4.77 -1.65 3.95
N VAL A 146 -5.94 -1.18 4.39
CA VAL A 146 -6.29 -1.05 5.81
C VAL A 146 -7.34 -2.07 6.17
N GLU A 147 -7.02 -2.91 7.14
CA GLU A 147 -7.92 -3.91 7.71
C GLU A 147 -8.26 -3.54 9.16
N HIS A 148 -9.49 -3.79 9.56
CA HIS A 148 -9.92 -3.77 10.95
C HIS A 148 -10.24 -5.18 11.43
N ASP A 149 -9.93 -5.45 12.71
CA ASP A 149 -10.39 -6.63 13.45
C ASP A 149 -11.10 -6.15 14.72
N ASP A 150 -12.41 -6.07 14.66
CA ASP A 150 -13.27 -5.48 15.67
C ASP A 150 -14.50 -6.39 15.97
N VAL A 151 -15.56 -5.83 16.54
CA VAL A 151 -16.78 -6.58 16.90
C VAL A 151 -17.44 -7.31 15.73
N ASP A 152 -17.22 -6.84 14.51
CA ASP A 152 -17.74 -7.45 13.28
C ASP A 152 -16.74 -8.44 12.65
N GLY A 153 -15.59 -8.66 13.29
CA GLY A 153 -14.50 -9.50 12.82
C GLY A 153 -13.57 -8.77 11.86
N ARG A 154 -12.60 -9.52 11.34
CA ARG A 154 -11.56 -8.99 10.46
C ARG A 154 -12.08 -8.76 9.05
N ARG A 155 -11.85 -7.56 8.51
CA ARG A 155 -12.22 -7.16 7.15
C ARG A 155 -11.38 -6.01 6.62
N GLU A 156 -11.27 -5.92 5.31
CA GLU A 156 -10.73 -4.75 4.62
C GLU A 156 -11.71 -3.58 4.75
N ILE A 157 -11.21 -2.42 5.15
CA ILE A 157 -11.98 -1.18 5.34
C ILE A 157 -11.66 -0.17 4.25
N ALA A 158 -10.40 -0.08 3.84
CA ALA A 158 -9.97 0.85 2.81
C ALA A 158 -8.82 0.26 2.00
N ARG A 159 -8.81 0.61 0.72
CA ARG A 159 -7.74 0.35 -0.23
C ARG A 159 -7.45 1.66 -0.94
N ILE A 160 -6.24 2.13 -0.85
CA ILE A 160 -5.83 3.45 -1.32
C ILE A 160 -4.65 3.28 -2.25
N ASP A 161 -4.84 3.65 -3.53
CA ASP A 161 -3.78 3.73 -4.52
C ASP A 161 -3.10 5.09 -4.42
N PHE A 162 -1.79 5.10 -4.46
CA PHE A 162 -1.01 6.32 -4.33
C PHE A 162 -0.44 6.85 -5.66
N ASP A 163 -0.66 6.14 -6.76
CA ASP A 163 -0.22 6.56 -8.09
C ASP A 163 -1.01 7.75 -8.66
N ASP A 164 -2.17 8.07 -8.08
CA ASP A 164 -3.07 9.14 -8.53
C ASP A 164 -3.04 10.41 -7.64
N ALA A 165 -2.08 10.56 -6.73
CA ALA A 165 -2.03 11.65 -5.75
C ALA A 165 -1.04 12.77 -6.11
#